data_c6fef777a378039bcef0a62724caa00b
#
_entry.id   c6fef777a378039bcef0a62724caa00b
#
_cell.length_a   1.000
_cell.length_b   1.000
_cell.length_c   1.000
_cell.angle_alpha   90.00
_cell.angle_beta   90.00
_cell.angle_gamma   90.00
#
_symmetry.space_group_name_H-M   'P 1'
#
loop_
_entity.id
_entity.type
_entity.pdbx_description
1 polymer ?
#
loop_
_entity_poly.entity_id
_entity_poly.type
_entity_poly.pdbx_seq_one_letter_code
_entity_poly.pdbx_strand_id
1 'polypeptide(L)' 'MNTKEIGIAIKERRQSLKVKQLELSELAGVGINTLVAIERGQGNPKLETLLSILDTLGLQVDIKLKD' A
#
# COMPACT_ATOMS: atom_id res chain seq x y z
N MET A 1 14.56 -1.60 -1.59
CA MET A 1 13.09 -1.64 -1.36
C MET A 1 12.55 -2.99 -1.83
N ASN A 2 11.71 -3.61 -1.04
CA ASN A 2 11.11 -4.89 -1.39
C ASN A 2 9.62 -4.89 -1.03
N THR A 3 8.93 -5.96 -1.40
CA THR A 3 7.47 -6.04 -1.18
C THR A 3 7.10 -5.98 0.30
N LYS A 4 7.94 -6.54 1.16
CA LYS A 4 7.69 -6.53 2.60
C LYS A 4 7.80 -5.12 3.18
N GLU A 5 8.82 -4.38 2.77
CA GLU A 5 9.02 -2.99 3.21
C GLU A 5 7.87 -2.09 2.75
N ILE A 6 7.42 -2.28 1.50
CA ILE A 6 6.28 -1.53 0.97
C ILE A 6 5.02 -1.83 1.78
N GLY A 7 4.78 -3.11 2.07
CA GLY A 7 3.61 -3.51 2.85
C GLY A 7 3.62 -2.92 4.25
N ILE A 8 4.77 -2.91 4.91
CA ILE A 8 4.92 -2.30 6.24
C ILE A 8 4.65 -0.80 6.19
N ALA A 9 5.20 -0.11 5.21
CA ALA A 9 5.00 1.33 5.06
C ALA A 9 3.52 1.68 4.88
N ILE A 10 2.81 0.91 4.06
CA ILE A 10 1.37 1.09 3.84
C ILE A 10 0.60 0.87 5.14
N LYS A 11 0.88 -0.24 5.82
CA LYS A 11 0.20 -0.59 7.07
C LYS A 11 0.43 0.45 8.15
N GLU A 12 1.67 0.87 8.34
CA GLU A 12 2.00 1.88 9.36
C GLU A 12 1.32 3.22 9.07
N ARG A 13 1.35 3.66 7.81
CA ARG A 13 0.69 4.92 7.43
C ARG A 13 -0.82 4.83 7.64
N ARG A 14 -1.43 3.70 7.21
CA ARG A 14 -2.86 3.47 7.41
C ARG A 14 -3.21 3.53 8.89
N GLN A 15 -2.44 2.84 9.74
CA GLN A 15 -2.68 2.81 11.18
C GLN A 15 -2.49 4.19 11.82
N SER A 16 -1.52 4.97 11.35
CA SER A 16 -1.30 6.32 11.86
C SER A 16 -2.49 7.25 11.57
N LEU A 17 -3.20 6.98 10.48
CA LEU A 17 -4.41 7.71 10.11
C LEU A 17 -5.67 7.13 10.76
N LYS A 18 -5.53 6.05 11.52
CA LYS A 18 -6.65 5.34 12.19
C LYS A 18 -7.70 4.85 11.19
N VAL A 19 -7.24 4.41 10.03
CA VAL A 19 -8.09 3.87 8.97
C VAL A 19 -8.03 2.35 8.99
N LYS A 20 -9.17 1.69 8.86
CA LYS A 20 -9.24 0.22 8.80
C LYS A 20 -8.95 -0.27 7.38
N GLN A 21 -8.53 -1.52 7.27
CA GLN A 21 -8.22 -2.12 5.96
C GLN A 21 -9.41 -2.03 4.99
N LEU A 22 -10.60 -2.37 5.44
CA LEU A 22 -11.78 -2.31 4.58
C LEU A 22 -12.01 -0.89 4.08
N GLU A 23 -11.91 0.08 4.96
CA GLU A 23 -12.09 1.49 4.64
C GLU A 23 -11.07 1.95 3.60
N LEU A 24 -9.80 1.61 3.79
CA LEU A 24 -8.77 1.97 2.82
C LEU A 24 -9.01 1.30 1.47
N SER A 25 -9.40 0.02 1.47
CA SER A 25 -9.67 -0.69 0.23
C SER A 25 -10.77 -0.02 -0.58
N GLU A 26 -11.82 0.42 0.10
CA GLU A 26 -12.93 1.12 -0.56
C GLU A 26 -12.50 2.49 -1.09
N LEU A 27 -11.77 3.25 -0.30
CA LEU A 27 -11.28 4.57 -0.71
C LEU A 27 -10.32 4.50 -1.90
N ALA A 28 -9.47 3.50 -1.91
CA ALA A 28 -8.50 3.30 -2.99
C ALA A 28 -9.08 2.59 -4.21
N GLY A 29 -10.30 2.05 -4.10
CA GLY A 29 -10.92 1.31 -5.18
C GLY A 29 -10.26 -0.03 -5.46
N VAL A 30 -9.75 -0.70 -4.42
CA VAL A 30 -9.08 -2.00 -4.56
C VAL A 30 -9.80 -3.05 -3.70
N GLY A 31 -9.60 -4.33 -4.03
CA GLY A 31 -10.19 -5.41 -3.24
C GLY A 31 -9.53 -5.51 -1.87
N ILE A 32 -10.31 -5.86 -0.85
CA ILE A 32 -9.81 -6.02 0.52
C ILE A 32 -8.73 -7.12 0.59
N ASN A 33 -8.93 -8.24 -0.10
CA ASN A 33 -7.95 -9.32 -0.08
C ASN A 33 -6.63 -8.91 -0.73
N THR A 34 -6.70 -8.07 -1.75
CA THR A 34 -5.52 -7.51 -2.41
C THR A 34 -4.75 -6.62 -1.43
N LEU A 35 -5.44 -5.74 -0.72
CA LEU A 35 -4.81 -4.86 0.26
C LEU A 35 -4.17 -5.67 1.39
N VAL A 36 -4.88 -6.67 1.93
CA VAL A 36 -4.35 -7.53 2.99
C VAL A 36 -3.06 -8.22 2.54
N ALA A 37 -3.03 -8.76 1.32
CA ALA A 37 -1.85 -9.42 0.78
C ALA A 37 -0.68 -8.43 0.63
N ILE A 38 -0.95 -7.24 0.14
CA ILE A 38 0.08 -6.20 -0.03
C ILE A 38 0.68 -5.82 1.33
N GLU A 39 -0.14 -5.62 2.34
CA GLU A 39 0.34 -5.26 3.68
C GLU A 39 1.20 -6.37 4.31
N ARG A 40 0.98 -7.62 3.92
CA ARG A 40 1.78 -8.76 4.36
C ARG A 40 3.06 -8.96 3.53
N GLY A 41 3.27 -8.13 2.51
CA GLY A 41 4.39 -8.27 1.60
C GLY A 41 4.24 -9.44 0.64
N GLN A 42 3.00 -9.88 0.41
CA GLN A 42 2.67 -11.02 -0.44
C GLN A 42 1.97 -10.57 -1.71
N GLY A 43 1.85 -11.50 -2.65
CA GLY A 43 1.15 -11.23 -3.90
C GLY A 43 2.02 -10.47 -4.90
N ASN A 44 1.40 -10.13 -6.00
CA ASN A 44 2.06 -9.41 -7.08
C ASN A 44 1.05 -8.42 -7.68
N PRO A 45 0.75 -7.33 -6.95
CA PRO A 45 -0.25 -6.38 -7.42
C PRO A 45 0.22 -5.65 -8.67
N LYS A 46 -0.74 -5.21 -9.48
CA LYS A 46 -0.45 -4.30 -10.57
C LYS A 46 0.11 -3.00 -10.01
N LEU A 47 1.02 -2.38 -10.74
CA LEU A 47 1.58 -1.10 -10.33
C LEU A 47 0.50 -0.05 -10.09
N GLU A 48 -0.48 0.00 -10.97
CA GLU A 48 -1.62 0.91 -10.89
C GLU A 48 -2.39 0.74 -9.57
N THR A 49 -2.60 -0.51 -9.13
CA THR A 49 -3.25 -0.82 -7.85
C THR A 49 -2.43 -0.29 -6.68
N LEU A 50 -1.14 -0.54 -6.72
CA LEU A 50 -0.23 -0.08 -5.67
C LEU A 50 -0.21 1.45 -5.59
N LEU A 51 -0.10 2.12 -6.73
CA LEU A 51 -0.07 3.58 -6.79
C LEU A 51 -1.38 4.20 -6.26
N SER A 52 -2.52 3.57 -6.52
CA SER A 52 -3.81 4.02 -6.00
C SER A 52 -3.85 3.98 -4.47
N ILE A 53 -3.33 2.91 -3.88
CA ILE A 53 -3.26 2.77 -2.42
C ILE A 53 -2.34 3.85 -1.83
N LEU A 54 -1.16 4.02 -2.40
CA LEU A 54 -0.19 5.01 -1.93
C LEU A 54 -0.76 6.42 -2.02
N ASP A 55 -1.37 6.75 -3.14
CA ASP A 55 -1.98 8.06 -3.35
C ASP A 55 -3.06 8.36 -2.32
N THR A 56 -3.93 7.37 -2.05
CA THR A 56 -4.98 7.50 -1.04
C THR A 56 -4.42 7.80 0.34
N LEU A 57 -3.23 7.25 0.65
CA LEU A 57 -2.55 7.45 1.93
C LEU A 57 -1.68 8.69 1.98
N GLY A 58 -1.57 9.44 0.88
CA GLY A 58 -0.68 10.59 0.78
C GLY A 58 0.79 10.20 0.70
N LEU A 59 1.07 8.99 0.24
CA LEU A 59 2.44 8.51 0.01
C LEU A 59 2.79 8.60 -1.46
N GLN A 60 4.08 8.67 -1.75
CA GLN A 60 4.55 8.63 -3.13
C GLN A 60 5.75 7.70 -3.25
N VAL A 61 5.96 7.19 -4.44
CA VAL A 61 7.15 6.43 -4.77
C VAL A 61 8.24 7.40 -5.23
N ASP A 62 9.44 7.21 -4.71
CA ASP A 62 10.59 8.05 -5.05
C ASP A 62 11.65 7.14 -5.66
N ILE A 63 11.94 7.35 -6.94
CA ILE A 63 12.87 6.50 -7.68
C ILE A 63 14.24 7.17 -7.71
N LYS A 64 15.23 6.50 -7.13
CA LYS A 64 16.58 7.00 -7.01
C LYS A 64 17.59 5.94 -7.41
N LEU A 65 18.77 6.38 -7.77
CA LEU A 65 19.88 5.47 -8.00
C LEU A 65 20.29 4.85 -6.65
N LYS A 66 20.63 3.58 -6.69
CA LYS A 66 21.25 2.95 -5.53
C LYS A 66 22.67 3.47 -5.35
N ASP A 67 23.07 3.55 -4.13
CA ASP A 67 24.43 3.89 -3.76
C ASP A 67 25.41 2.76 -4.07
#